data_0f5d8fd5d5c7d3424c527976c8296ab8
#
_entry.id   0f5d8fd5d5c7d3424c527976c8296ab8
#
_cell.length_a   1.000
_cell.length_b   1.000
_cell.length_c   1.000
_cell.angle_alpha   90.00
_cell.angle_beta   90.00
_cell.angle_gamma   90.00
#
_symmetry.space_group_name_H-M   'P 1'
#
loop_
_entity.id
_entity.type
_entity.pdbx_description
1 polymer ?
#
loop_
_entity_poly.entity_id
_entity_poly.type
_entity_poly.pdbx_seq_one_letter_code
_entity_poly.pdbx_strand_id
1 'polypeptide(L)'
;MRVHTSYRTFSTTKRQEIIDITDDVEACRAKADVTEGMVLVSAMHISASVFVNDHEPGLWADILDWLEQRIAPWDPDAYRHNSGTGEDNAAAHLRSLTLGHEVIVPVTAGR
;
A
#
# COMPACT_ATOMS: atom_id res chain seq x y z
N MET A 1 22.91 8.81 -14.43
CA MET A 1 21.66 8.35 -13.85
C MET A 1 21.03 9.49 -13.04
N ARG A 2 19.73 9.64 -13.16
CA ARG A 2 18.98 10.67 -12.44
C ARG A 2 18.10 10.02 -11.38
N VAL A 3 18.18 10.49 -10.14
CA VAL A 3 17.39 9.94 -9.03
C VAL A 3 16.67 11.09 -8.32
N HIS A 4 15.42 10.88 -8.01
CA HIS A 4 14.61 11.80 -7.23
C HIS A 4 13.73 11.00 -6.27
N THR A 5 13.65 11.44 -5.03
CA THR A 5 12.83 10.78 -4.01
C THR A 5 11.82 11.78 -3.42
N SER A 6 10.58 11.35 -3.31
CA SER A 6 9.51 12.13 -2.65
C SER A 6 8.87 11.29 -1.57
N TYR A 7 8.40 11.94 -0.53
CA TYR A 7 7.68 11.31 0.57
C TYR A 7 6.27 11.88 0.69
N ARG A 8 5.31 11.01 0.96
CA ARG A 8 3.93 11.39 1.22
C ARG A 8 3.45 10.75 2.51
N THR A 9 2.71 11.51 3.30
CA THR A 9 2.13 11.02 4.54
C THR A 9 0.61 11.07 4.42
N PHE A 10 -0.05 9.99 4.83
CA PHE A 10 -1.50 9.87 4.81
C PHE A 10 -1.99 9.61 6.22
N SER A 11 -3.05 10.32 6.63
CA SER A 11 -3.75 10.05 7.89
C SER A 11 -5.01 9.26 7.57
N THR A 12 -5.05 8.01 8.05
CA THR A 12 -6.20 7.15 7.84
C THR A 12 -7.21 7.33 8.98
N THR A 13 -8.49 7.21 8.64
CA THR A 13 -9.59 7.36 9.60
C THR A 13 -10.31 6.06 9.90
N LYS A 14 -9.98 4.99 9.18
CA LYS A 14 -10.60 3.67 9.30
C LYS A 14 -9.55 2.62 9.65
N ARG A 15 -10.00 1.51 10.23
CA ARG A 15 -9.11 0.38 10.55
C ARG A 15 -8.43 -0.18 9.31
N GLN A 16 -9.15 -0.23 8.19
CA GLN A 16 -8.59 -0.57 6.88
C GLN A 16 -9.12 0.39 5.84
N GLU A 17 -8.26 0.81 4.94
CA GLU A 17 -8.58 1.82 3.94
C GLU A 17 -7.66 1.66 2.73
N ILE A 18 -8.23 1.76 1.54
CA ILE A 18 -7.47 1.83 0.30
C ILE A 18 -7.42 3.30 -0.13
N ILE A 19 -6.25 3.77 -0.50
CA ILE A 19 -6.03 5.14 -0.98
C ILE A 19 -5.39 5.05 -2.36
N ASP A 20 -5.98 5.73 -3.34
CA ASP A 20 -5.40 5.86 -4.67
C ASP A 20 -4.32 6.94 -4.64
N ILE A 21 -3.08 6.53 -4.90
CA ILE A 21 -1.92 7.41 -4.91
C ILE A 21 -1.36 7.64 -6.32
N THR A 22 -2.12 7.31 -7.36
CA THR A 22 -1.68 7.44 -8.75
C THR A 22 -1.19 8.84 -9.07
N ASP A 23 -1.93 9.87 -8.67
CA ASP A 23 -1.55 11.26 -8.93
C ASP A 23 -0.30 11.68 -8.15
N ASP A 24 -0.11 11.16 -6.95
CA ASP A 24 1.11 11.42 -6.17
C ASP A 24 2.33 10.82 -6.83
N VAL A 25 2.21 9.62 -7.37
CA VAL A 25 3.29 8.93 -8.10
C VAL A 25 3.62 9.69 -9.37
N GLU A 26 2.61 10.12 -10.14
CA GLU A 26 2.82 10.91 -11.36
C GLU A 26 3.47 12.26 -11.05
N ALA A 27 3.09 12.91 -9.97
CA ALA A 27 3.73 14.17 -9.55
C ALA A 27 5.21 13.96 -9.23
N CYS A 28 5.57 12.86 -8.61
CA CYS A 28 6.96 12.50 -8.34
C CYS A 28 7.74 12.27 -9.64
N ARG A 29 7.16 11.51 -10.57
CA ARG A 29 7.77 11.28 -11.90
C ARG A 29 8.00 12.60 -12.62
N ALA A 30 7.00 13.47 -12.65
CA ALA A 30 7.09 14.77 -13.32
C ALA A 30 8.20 15.64 -12.71
N LYS A 31 8.32 15.68 -11.40
CA LYS A 31 9.40 16.40 -10.70
C LYS A 31 10.78 15.85 -11.04
N ALA A 32 10.89 14.53 -11.14
CA ALA A 32 12.14 13.87 -11.50
C ALA A 32 12.50 14.06 -12.98
N ASP A 33 11.53 14.48 -13.81
CA ASP A 33 11.68 14.65 -15.25
C ASP A 33 12.20 13.38 -15.94
N VAL A 34 11.66 12.23 -15.51
CA VAL A 34 12.00 10.93 -16.09
C VAL A 34 11.04 10.63 -17.22
N THR A 35 11.58 10.36 -18.41
CA THR A 35 10.80 9.97 -19.58
C THR A 35 10.89 8.47 -19.88
N GLU A 36 12.04 7.87 -19.58
CA GLU A 36 12.26 6.43 -19.69
C GLU A 36 12.96 5.98 -18.42
N GLY A 37 12.37 5.05 -17.68
CA GLY A 37 12.94 4.57 -16.45
C GLY A 37 11.94 3.80 -15.62
N MET A 38 12.03 3.97 -14.31
CA MET A 38 11.13 3.29 -13.39
C MET A 38 10.89 4.12 -12.13
N VAL A 39 9.75 3.88 -11.50
CA VAL A 39 9.41 4.43 -10.19
C VAL A 39 9.28 3.28 -9.21
N LEU A 40 10.01 3.36 -8.11
CA LEU A 40 9.81 2.48 -6.96
C LEU A 40 8.85 3.18 -6.00
N VAL A 41 7.75 2.53 -5.68
CA VAL A 41 6.78 2.99 -4.69
C VAL A 41 6.82 2.05 -3.51
N SER A 42 7.12 2.57 -2.32
CA SER A 42 7.30 1.76 -1.13
C SER A 42 6.43 2.27 0.01
N ALA A 43 5.74 1.36 0.67
CA ALA A 43 5.04 1.63 1.92
C ALA A 43 6.05 1.57 3.06
N MET A 44 6.20 2.66 3.81
CA MET A 44 7.23 2.80 4.85
C MET A 44 6.75 2.40 6.23
N HIS A 45 5.71 1.60 6.31
CA HIS A 45 5.18 1.07 7.57
C HIS A 45 4.85 -0.41 7.39
N ILE A 46 5.25 -1.23 8.35
CA ILE A 46 5.11 -2.69 8.24
C ILE A 46 3.66 -3.19 8.25
N SER A 47 2.70 -2.36 8.65
CA SER A 47 1.27 -2.66 8.57
C SER A 47 0.59 -2.06 7.34
N ALA A 48 1.34 -1.38 6.49
CA ALA A 48 0.87 -0.81 5.24
C ALA A 48 1.36 -1.63 4.05
N SER A 49 0.69 -1.46 2.92
CA SER A 49 1.04 -2.14 1.66
C SER A 49 0.79 -1.22 0.50
N VAL A 50 1.42 -1.52 -0.64
CA VAL A 50 1.18 -0.84 -1.90
C VAL A 50 1.04 -1.88 -3.01
N PHE A 51 0.11 -1.67 -3.91
CA PHE A 51 -0.13 -2.57 -5.04
C PHE A 51 -0.71 -1.80 -6.22
N VAL A 52 -0.62 -2.39 -7.40
CA VAL A 52 -1.21 -1.85 -8.63
C VAL A 52 -2.44 -2.68 -8.97
N ASN A 53 -3.56 -1.99 -9.16
CA ASN A 53 -4.80 -2.66 -9.57
C ASN A 53 -5.77 -1.62 -10.15
N ASP A 54 -6.98 -2.06 -10.49
CA ASP A 54 -8.02 -1.21 -11.02
C ASP A 54 -8.67 -0.37 -9.91
N HIS A 55 -8.91 0.90 -10.22
CA HIS A 55 -9.65 1.79 -9.32
C HIS A 55 -11.14 1.71 -9.65
N GLU A 56 -11.80 0.71 -9.08
CA GLU A 56 -13.24 0.49 -9.26
C GLU A 56 -13.86 0.18 -7.90
N PRO A 57 -14.95 0.90 -7.51
CA PRO A 57 -15.50 0.79 -6.15
C PRO A 57 -15.92 -0.63 -5.73
N GLY A 58 -16.48 -1.40 -6.64
CA GLY A 58 -16.87 -2.79 -6.37
C GLY A 58 -15.66 -3.67 -6.11
N LEU A 59 -14.61 -3.53 -6.92
CA LEU A 59 -13.37 -4.26 -6.72
C LEU A 59 -12.70 -3.88 -5.39
N TRP A 60 -12.70 -2.60 -5.03
CA TRP A 60 -12.15 -2.16 -3.76
C TRP A 60 -12.88 -2.79 -2.57
N ALA A 61 -14.20 -2.84 -2.63
CA ALA A 61 -15.00 -3.53 -1.61
C ALA A 61 -14.65 -5.03 -1.56
N ASP A 62 -14.52 -5.66 -2.71
CA ASP A 62 -14.16 -7.07 -2.79
C ASP A 62 -12.77 -7.35 -2.22
N ILE A 63 -11.79 -6.48 -2.49
CA ILE A 63 -10.44 -6.60 -1.95
C ILE A 63 -10.47 -6.53 -0.41
N LEU A 64 -11.17 -5.55 0.15
CA LEU A 64 -11.28 -5.41 1.59
C LEU A 64 -11.97 -6.60 2.24
N ASP A 65 -13.05 -7.09 1.64
CA ASP A 65 -13.75 -8.27 2.11
C ASP A 65 -12.89 -9.53 2.02
N TRP A 66 -12.14 -9.68 0.94
CA TRP A 66 -11.23 -10.82 0.76
C TRP A 66 -10.14 -10.82 1.82
N LEU A 67 -9.53 -9.66 2.10
CA LEU A 67 -8.52 -9.54 3.13
C LEU A 67 -9.09 -9.88 4.51
N GLU A 68 -10.28 -9.39 4.82
CA GLU A 68 -10.92 -9.62 6.12
C GLU A 68 -11.37 -11.06 6.30
N GLN A 69 -11.97 -11.67 5.26
CA GLN A 69 -12.63 -12.98 5.38
C GLN A 69 -11.70 -14.15 5.07
N ARG A 70 -10.70 -13.95 4.20
CA ARG A 70 -9.91 -15.05 3.66
C ARG A 70 -8.44 -15.00 4.04
N ILE A 71 -7.89 -13.81 4.26
CA ILE A 71 -6.47 -13.67 4.54
C ILE A 71 -6.22 -13.55 6.04
N ALA A 72 -6.71 -12.50 6.69
CA ALA A 72 -6.50 -12.28 8.11
C ALA A 72 -7.63 -11.44 8.69
N PRO A 73 -8.65 -12.07 9.29
CA PRO A 73 -9.71 -11.35 9.99
C PRO A 73 -9.12 -10.48 11.10
N TRP A 74 -9.63 -9.27 11.25
CA TRP A 74 -9.24 -8.46 12.39
C TRP A 74 -9.86 -9.02 13.66
N ASP A 75 -9.02 -9.31 14.64
CA ASP A 75 -9.44 -9.76 15.96
C ASP A 75 -8.38 -9.34 16.97
N PRO A 76 -8.71 -8.45 17.91
CA PRO A 76 -7.70 -7.95 18.86
C PRO A 76 -7.17 -9.04 19.81
N ASP A 77 -7.90 -10.15 19.98
CA ASP A 77 -7.61 -11.16 20.98
C ASP A 77 -7.08 -12.49 20.40
N ALA A 78 -7.23 -12.69 19.09
CA ALA A 78 -6.98 -14.00 18.48
C ALA A 78 -5.52 -14.27 18.14
N TYR A 79 -4.68 -13.26 18.00
CA TYR A 79 -3.32 -13.40 17.51
C TYR A 79 -2.28 -13.31 18.62
N ARG A 80 -1.25 -14.16 18.55
CA ARG A 80 -0.14 -14.15 19.51
C ARG A 80 0.61 -12.83 19.54
N HIS A 81 0.77 -12.18 18.38
CA HIS A 81 1.39 -10.86 18.29
C HIS A 81 0.66 -9.84 19.16
N ASN A 82 -0.66 -9.84 19.11
CA ASN A 82 -1.47 -8.88 19.88
C ASN A 82 -1.32 -9.12 21.39
N SER A 83 -1.40 -10.37 21.83
CA SER A 83 -1.24 -10.70 23.25
C SER A 83 0.19 -10.48 23.75
N GLY A 84 1.19 -10.69 22.90
CA GLY A 84 2.60 -10.51 23.25
C GLY A 84 3.09 -9.08 23.33
N THR A 85 2.45 -8.17 22.57
CA THR A 85 2.88 -6.76 22.47
C THR A 85 1.89 -5.77 23.04
N GLY A 86 0.65 -6.18 23.27
CA GLY A 86 -0.43 -5.27 23.62
C GLY A 86 -0.98 -4.45 22.46
N GLU A 87 -0.52 -4.72 21.23
CA GLU A 87 -1.04 -4.10 20.02
C GLU A 87 -2.26 -4.87 19.50
N ASP A 88 -2.93 -4.34 18.47
CA ASP A 88 -4.11 -4.99 17.88
C ASP A 88 -4.00 -5.16 16.36
N ASN A 89 -2.80 -5.10 15.82
CA ASN A 89 -2.53 -4.96 14.39
C ASN A 89 -1.97 -6.20 13.69
N ALA A 90 -2.06 -7.38 14.31
CA ALA A 90 -1.55 -8.61 13.71
C ALA A 90 -2.15 -8.89 12.33
N ALA A 91 -3.46 -8.65 12.17
CA ALA A 91 -4.13 -8.83 10.88
C ALA A 91 -3.50 -7.95 9.79
N ALA A 92 -3.16 -6.70 10.10
CA ALA A 92 -2.51 -5.80 9.15
C ALA A 92 -1.14 -6.33 8.71
N HIS A 93 -0.34 -6.84 9.63
CA HIS A 93 0.95 -7.45 9.29
C HIS A 93 0.79 -8.67 8.37
N LEU A 94 -0.19 -9.52 8.63
CA LEU A 94 -0.44 -10.71 7.82
C LEU A 94 -0.96 -10.36 6.43
N ARG A 95 -1.85 -9.38 6.33
CA ARG A 95 -2.36 -8.87 5.05
C ARG A 95 -1.23 -8.26 4.23
N SER A 96 -0.31 -7.55 4.87
CA SER A 96 0.86 -6.96 4.24
C SER A 96 1.77 -8.01 3.59
N LEU A 97 1.92 -9.18 4.19
CA LEU A 97 2.66 -10.28 3.58
C LEU A 97 2.05 -10.72 2.25
N THR A 98 0.74 -10.66 2.12
CA THR A 98 0.04 -11.03 0.88
C THR A 98 0.14 -9.94 -0.19
N LEU A 99 -0.03 -8.68 0.20
CA LEU A 99 -0.07 -7.54 -0.72
C LEU A 99 1.33 -7.04 -1.11
N GLY A 100 2.28 -7.12 -0.19
CA GLY A 100 3.63 -6.61 -0.40
C GLY A 100 3.81 -5.16 0.04
N HIS A 101 5.07 -4.73 0.12
CA HIS A 101 5.46 -3.41 0.61
C HIS A 101 5.80 -2.44 -0.49
N GLU A 102 6.06 -2.91 -1.70
CA GLU A 102 6.58 -2.07 -2.77
C GLU A 102 6.17 -2.59 -4.12
N VAL A 103 6.11 -1.68 -5.08
CA VAL A 103 5.92 -1.99 -6.49
C VAL A 103 6.90 -1.16 -7.31
N ILE A 104 7.31 -1.70 -8.45
CA ILE A 104 8.11 -0.99 -9.45
C ILE A 104 7.23 -0.78 -10.65
N VAL A 105 7.10 0.47 -11.08
CA VAL A 105 6.26 0.87 -12.21
C VAL A 105 7.17 1.40 -13.32
N PRO A 106 7.09 0.86 -14.53
CA PRO A 106 7.87 1.39 -15.65
C PRO A 106 7.37 2.78 -16.06
N VAL A 107 8.30 3.61 -16.51
CA VAL A 107 8.00 4.91 -17.12
C VAL A 107 8.40 4.84 -18.58
N THR A 108 7.45 5.13 -19.47
CA THR A 108 7.65 5.09 -20.91
C THR A 108 7.07 6.35 -21.53
N ALA A 109 7.85 7.04 -22.36
CA ALA A 109 7.43 8.26 -23.05
C ALA A 109 6.88 9.32 -22.07
N GLY A 110 7.48 9.42 -20.90
CA GLY A 110 7.12 10.43 -19.91
C GLY A 110 5.83 10.15 -19.14
N ARG A 111 5.47 8.88 -19.04
CA ARG A 111 4.25 8.52 -18.29
C ARG A 111 4.26 7.05 -17.82
#